data_0df221f2499b441f030a219994ee409d
#
_entry.id   0df221f2499b441f030a219994ee409d
#
_cell.length_a   1.000
_cell.length_b   1.000
_cell.length_c   1.000
_cell.angle_alpha   90.00
_cell.angle_beta   90.00
_cell.angle_gamma   90.00
#
_symmetry.space_group_name_H-M   'P 1'
#
loop_
_entity.id
_entity.type
_entity.pdbx_description
1 polymer ?
#
loop_
_entity_poly.entity_id
_entity_poly.type
_entity_poly.pdbx_seq_one_letter_code
_entity_poly.pdbx_strand_id
1 'polypeptide(L)'
;MIHILVVEDDEKLNRFVCTYLGKSGFLTKGCLNARDAYQELSSKPCDLIISDIMMPEVDGFEFARTVREWNRTIPILFMSAKDDLSSKQKGFNIGIDDYIVKPFELAELEMRVRALLRRANIEAAGKICIGNLELDADAVTASVDGAEVGLTAREFEIIYKLLSYPNKTFTRTQLMEEFWDADSDTSLRAVDVYVTKLRDKLSGCDGFSIKTVRGLGYKAVLS
;
A
#
# COMPACT_ATOMS: atom_id res chain seq x y z
N MET A 1 1.03 -8.17 0.12
CA MET A 1 -0.01 -7.16 0.43
C MET A 1 0.40 -6.51 1.75
N ILE A 2 0.43 -5.19 1.82
CA ILE A 2 0.92 -4.43 2.99
C ILE A 2 -0.12 -4.48 4.11
N HIS A 3 0.31 -4.87 5.31
CA HIS A 3 -0.53 -5.02 6.50
C HIS A 3 -0.39 -3.82 7.41
N ILE A 4 -1.49 -3.13 7.69
CA ILE A 4 -1.54 -1.96 8.58
C ILE A 4 -2.39 -2.28 9.80
N LEU A 5 -1.79 -2.11 10.98
CA LEU A 5 -2.49 -2.20 12.26
C LEU A 5 -2.98 -0.80 12.66
N VAL A 6 -4.26 -0.67 12.97
CA VAL A 6 -4.88 0.58 13.44
C VAL A 6 -5.33 0.39 14.87
N VAL A 7 -4.75 1.14 15.81
CA VAL A 7 -5.05 1.08 17.25
C VAL A 7 -5.71 2.39 17.65
N GLU A 8 -7.01 2.34 17.91
CA GLU A 8 -7.86 3.52 18.16
C GLU A 8 -9.07 3.07 18.97
N ASP A 9 -9.32 3.65 20.11
CA ASP A 9 -10.41 3.26 21.03
C ASP A 9 -11.79 3.76 20.58
N ASP A 10 -11.87 4.84 19.78
CA ASP A 10 -13.11 5.20 19.08
C ASP A 10 -13.39 4.18 17.96
N GLU A 11 -14.34 3.28 18.21
CA GLU A 11 -14.74 2.23 17.27
C GLU A 11 -15.16 2.78 15.90
N LYS A 12 -15.81 3.94 15.85
CA LYS A 12 -16.27 4.54 14.59
C LYS A 12 -15.08 5.04 13.77
N LEU A 13 -14.16 5.76 14.40
CA LEU A 13 -12.96 6.27 13.75
C LEU A 13 -12.06 5.11 13.31
N ASN A 14 -11.85 4.10 14.17
CA ASN A 14 -11.10 2.89 13.86
C ASN A 14 -11.65 2.22 12.58
N ARG A 15 -12.96 1.94 12.57
CA ARG A 15 -13.63 1.33 11.40
C ARG A 15 -13.51 2.21 10.16
N PHE A 16 -13.62 3.53 10.30
CA PHE A 16 -13.57 4.48 9.18
C PHE A 16 -12.18 4.51 8.55
N VAL A 17 -11.12 4.59 9.36
CA VAL A 17 -9.73 4.51 8.92
C VAL A 17 -9.44 3.17 8.24
N CYS A 18 -9.81 2.06 8.88
CA CYS A 18 -9.60 0.72 8.31
C CYS A 18 -10.32 0.55 6.97
N THR A 19 -11.57 1.01 6.87
CA THR A 19 -12.34 0.89 5.62
C THR A 19 -11.72 1.72 4.50
N TYR A 20 -11.29 2.93 4.79
CA TYR A 20 -10.66 3.82 3.81
C TYR A 20 -9.34 3.25 3.30
N LEU A 21 -8.42 2.89 4.20
CA LEU A 21 -7.14 2.30 3.83
C LEU A 21 -7.31 0.94 3.13
N GLY A 22 -8.35 0.16 3.50
CA GLY A 22 -8.71 -1.07 2.80
C GLY A 22 -9.11 -0.83 1.34
N LYS A 23 -9.84 0.25 1.06
CA LYS A 23 -10.17 0.67 -0.32
C LYS A 23 -8.94 1.16 -1.09
N SER A 24 -7.95 1.72 -0.40
CA SER A 24 -6.67 2.14 -0.97
C SER A 24 -5.69 0.98 -1.22
N GLY A 25 -6.11 -0.28 -0.99
CA GLY A 25 -5.36 -1.49 -1.34
C GLY A 25 -4.51 -2.08 -0.20
N PHE A 26 -4.64 -1.58 1.03
CA PHE A 26 -3.97 -2.14 2.20
C PHE A 26 -4.80 -3.24 2.87
N LEU A 27 -4.14 -4.20 3.53
CA LEU A 27 -4.79 -5.08 4.50
C LEU A 27 -4.77 -4.39 5.87
N THR A 28 -5.95 -4.09 6.39
CA THR A 28 -6.07 -3.37 7.66
C THR A 28 -6.62 -4.26 8.76
N LYS A 29 -6.08 -4.12 9.95
CA LYS A 29 -6.62 -4.70 11.18
C LYS A 29 -6.84 -3.60 12.19
N GLY A 30 -8.09 -3.42 12.64
CA GLY A 30 -8.45 -2.53 13.73
C GLY A 30 -8.37 -3.23 15.08
N CYS A 31 -7.74 -2.57 16.07
CA CYS A 31 -7.75 -2.93 17.49
C CYS A 31 -8.24 -1.71 18.29
N LEU A 32 -9.05 -1.94 19.32
CA LEU A 32 -9.64 -0.86 20.11
C LEU A 32 -8.81 -0.53 21.37
N ASN A 33 -7.73 -1.27 21.60
CA ASN A 33 -6.83 -1.09 22.74
C ASN A 33 -5.46 -1.69 22.44
N ALA A 34 -4.47 -1.35 23.27
CA ALA A 34 -3.10 -1.84 23.13
C ALA A 34 -2.98 -3.35 23.34
N ARG A 35 -3.80 -3.94 24.23
CA ARG A 35 -3.77 -5.38 24.53
C ARG A 35 -4.08 -6.22 23.31
N ASP A 36 -5.15 -5.88 22.59
CA ASP A 36 -5.55 -6.58 21.37
C ASP A 36 -4.51 -6.36 20.25
N ALA A 37 -3.92 -5.16 20.22
CA ALA A 37 -2.84 -4.85 19.28
C ALA A 37 -1.59 -5.70 19.53
N TYR A 38 -1.19 -5.92 20.77
CA TYR A 38 -0.07 -6.82 21.11
C TYR A 38 -0.33 -8.27 20.70
N GLN A 39 -1.55 -8.76 20.86
CA GLN A 39 -1.94 -10.11 20.43
C GLN A 39 -1.86 -10.25 18.90
N GLU A 40 -2.34 -9.26 18.15
CA GLU A 40 -2.25 -9.28 16.70
C GLU A 40 -0.79 -9.22 16.21
N LEU A 41 0.03 -8.34 16.78
CA LEU A 41 1.46 -8.22 16.46
C LEU A 41 2.27 -9.48 16.77
N SER A 42 1.86 -10.25 17.78
CA SER A 42 2.52 -11.53 18.12
C SER A 42 2.14 -12.67 17.18
N SER A 43 1.01 -12.57 16.49
CA SER A 43 0.45 -13.65 15.67
C SER A 43 0.64 -13.44 14.17
N LYS A 44 0.80 -12.21 13.71
CA LYS A 44 0.89 -11.86 12.29
C LYS A 44 1.92 -10.77 12.02
N PRO A 45 2.59 -10.82 10.85
CA PRO A 45 3.47 -9.75 10.42
C PRO A 45 2.64 -8.46 10.19
N CYS A 46 3.21 -7.33 10.57
CA CYS A 46 2.66 -6.00 10.37
C CYS A 46 3.73 -5.10 9.76
N ASP A 47 3.34 -4.31 8.78
CA ASP A 47 4.25 -3.46 8.00
C ASP A 47 4.22 -2.00 8.45
N LEU A 48 3.12 -1.54 9.08
CA LEU A 48 2.98 -0.20 9.61
C LEU A 48 1.92 -0.18 10.73
N ILE A 49 2.17 0.63 11.75
CA ILE A 49 1.24 0.84 12.86
C ILE A 49 0.72 2.28 12.81
N ILE A 50 -0.59 2.44 12.91
CA ILE A 50 -1.26 3.72 13.18
C ILE A 50 -1.85 3.62 14.58
N SER A 51 -1.49 4.51 15.50
CA SER A 51 -1.97 4.45 16.89
C SER A 51 -2.48 5.80 17.37
N ASP A 52 -3.62 5.81 18.07
CA ASP A 52 -3.95 6.97 18.90
C ASP A 52 -2.98 7.04 20.10
N ILE A 53 -2.76 8.26 20.56
CA ILE A 53 -2.01 8.53 21.80
C ILE A 53 -2.90 8.36 23.03
N MET A 54 -4.16 8.82 22.93
CA MET A 54 -5.06 8.92 24.06
C MET A 54 -5.97 7.69 24.17
N MET A 55 -5.40 6.57 24.54
CA MET A 55 -6.15 5.33 24.75
C MET A 55 -6.25 5.02 26.27
N PRO A 56 -7.33 4.35 26.69
CA PRO A 56 -7.47 3.90 28.08
C PRO A 56 -6.47 2.79 28.43
N GLU A 57 -6.12 2.65 29.72
CA GLU A 57 -5.21 1.69 30.30
C GLU A 57 -3.75 1.85 29.87
N VAL A 58 -3.44 1.65 28.61
CA VAL A 58 -2.11 1.80 27.99
C VAL A 58 -2.18 2.87 26.93
N ASP A 59 -1.50 4.00 27.17
CA ASP A 59 -1.45 5.09 26.21
C ASP A 59 -0.57 4.74 25.00
N GLY A 60 -0.75 5.50 23.90
CA GLY A 60 0.00 5.27 22.66
C GLY A 60 1.52 5.39 22.83
N PHE A 61 2.00 6.20 23.79
CA PHE A 61 3.44 6.32 24.06
C PHE A 61 4.00 5.06 24.70
N GLU A 62 3.29 4.49 25.66
CA GLU A 62 3.67 3.23 26.31
C GLU A 62 3.59 2.07 25.29
N PHE A 63 2.51 2.04 24.51
CA PHE A 63 2.35 1.09 23.41
C PHE A 63 3.53 1.13 22.43
N ALA A 64 3.86 2.31 21.92
CA ALA A 64 4.97 2.47 20.97
C ALA A 64 6.33 2.08 21.58
N ARG A 65 6.57 2.39 22.87
CA ARG A 65 7.80 2.00 23.55
C ARG A 65 7.93 0.47 23.61
N THR A 66 6.88 -0.23 24.00
CA THR A 66 6.86 -1.69 24.02
C THR A 66 7.08 -2.28 22.63
N VAL A 67 6.45 -1.73 21.61
CA VAL A 67 6.66 -2.16 20.21
C VAL A 67 8.13 -1.99 19.81
N ARG A 68 8.78 -0.88 20.19
CA ARG A 68 10.19 -0.61 19.87
C ARG A 68 11.18 -1.57 20.54
N GLU A 69 10.80 -2.18 21.66
CA GLU A 69 11.59 -3.24 22.29
C GLU A 69 11.61 -4.52 21.44
N TRP A 70 10.52 -4.82 20.74
CA TRP A 70 10.38 -6.01 19.88
C TRP A 70 10.81 -5.76 18.44
N ASN A 71 10.42 -4.60 17.89
CA ASN A 71 10.69 -4.23 16.52
C ASN A 71 11.07 -2.73 16.43
N ARG A 72 12.36 -2.50 16.14
CA ARG A 72 12.92 -1.16 16.07
C ARG A 72 12.64 -0.45 14.73
N THR A 73 12.21 -1.19 13.71
CA THR A 73 12.14 -0.70 12.32
C THR A 73 10.72 -0.52 11.78
N ILE A 74 9.71 -1.13 12.41
CA ILE A 74 8.33 -0.98 11.96
C ILE A 74 7.91 0.50 12.04
N PRO A 75 7.41 1.11 10.95
CA PRO A 75 6.94 2.50 11.00
C PRO A 75 5.75 2.65 11.94
N ILE A 76 5.77 3.71 12.77
CA ILE A 76 4.68 4.07 13.68
C ILE A 76 4.24 5.50 13.37
N LEU A 77 2.94 5.68 13.06
CA LEU A 77 2.29 6.96 12.89
C LEU A 77 1.32 7.18 14.05
N PHE A 78 1.45 8.31 14.75
CA PHE A 78 0.49 8.68 15.77
C PHE A 78 -0.64 9.52 15.21
N MET A 79 -1.88 9.20 15.61
CA MET A 79 -3.06 10.06 15.52
C MET A 79 -3.33 10.66 16.89
N SER A 80 -3.55 11.97 17.01
CA SER A 80 -3.87 12.56 18.32
C SER A 80 -4.65 13.87 18.23
N ALA A 81 -5.47 14.13 19.22
CA ALA A 81 -6.10 15.43 19.43
C ALA A 81 -5.12 16.49 19.98
N LYS A 82 -3.92 16.09 20.42
CA LYS A 82 -2.93 17.00 20.98
C LYS A 82 -1.99 17.53 19.90
N ASP A 83 -2.03 18.83 19.69
CA ASP A 83 -1.13 19.56 18.79
C ASP A 83 -0.04 20.32 19.57
N ASP A 84 0.29 19.88 20.78
CA ASP A 84 1.35 20.51 21.56
C ASP A 84 2.74 19.99 21.18
N LEU A 85 3.73 20.88 21.19
CA LEU A 85 5.11 20.56 20.84
C LEU A 85 5.72 19.50 21.76
N SER A 86 5.31 19.45 23.03
CA SER A 86 5.87 18.53 24.03
C SER A 86 5.44 17.08 23.75
N SER A 87 4.21 16.85 23.34
CA SER A 87 3.70 15.55 22.94
C SER A 87 4.38 15.05 21.66
N LYS A 88 4.59 15.93 20.69
CA LYS A 88 5.35 15.60 19.45
C LYS A 88 6.79 15.21 19.78
N GLN A 89 7.50 16.01 20.59
CA GLN A 89 8.87 15.72 20.99
C GLN A 89 8.98 14.40 21.77
N LYS A 90 8.04 14.14 22.69
CA LYS A 90 7.98 12.87 23.44
C LYS A 90 7.82 11.68 22.48
N GLY A 91 6.93 11.78 21.49
CA GLY A 91 6.72 10.74 20.49
C GLY A 91 7.99 10.43 19.68
N PHE A 92 8.62 11.46 19.11
CA PHE A 92 9.85 11.29 18.34
C PHE A 92 11.01 10.72 19.16
N ASN A 93 11.14 11.09 20.45
CA ASN A 93 12.14 10.52 21.35
C ASN A 93 11.90 9.01 21.63
N ILE A 94 10.68 8.53 21.54
CA ILE A 94 10.34 7.10 21.64
C ILE A 94 10.64 6.36 20.33
N GLY A 95 10.77 7.11 19.22
CA GLY A 95 11.08 6.56 17.90
C GLY A 95 9.85 6.34 17.03
N ILE A 96 8.81 7.16 17.17
CA ILE A 96 7.75 7.23 16.15
C ILE A 96 8.27 7.94 14.90
N ASP A 97 7.68 7.65 13.77
CA ASP A 97 8.16 8.09 12.47
C ASP A 97 7.37 9.29 11.91
N ASP A 98 6.10 9.44 12.30
CA ASP A 98 5.27 10.58 11.90
C ASP A 98 4.10 10.79 12.89
N TYR A 99 3.40 11.92 12.71
CA TYR A 99 2.34 12.39 13.59
C TYR A 99 1.26 13.12 12.78
N ILE A 100 -0.02 12.80 13.03
CA ILE A 100 -1.16 13.51 12.45
C ILE A 100 -2.11 14.00 13.54
N VAL A 101 -2.59 15.23 13.41
CA VAL A 101 -3.48 15.88 14.41
C VAL A 101 -4.93 15.69 14.02
N LYS A 102 -5.76 15.25 14.97
CA LYS A 102 -7.23 15.19 14.81
C LYS A 102 -7.85 16.59 15.00
N PRO A 103 -8.82 17.00 14.15
CA PRO A 103 -9.36 16.25 13.02
C PRO A 103 -8.44 16.33 11.79
N PHE A 104 -8.40 15.24 10.98
CA PHE A 104 -7.60 15.13 9.77
C PHE A 104 -8.43 14.60 8.60
N GLU A 105 -7.97 14.88 7.39
CA GLU A 105 -8.51 14.29 6.19
C GLU A 105 -7.92 12.89 5.95
N LEU A 106 -8.75 11.91 5.57
CA LEU A 106 -8.26 10.55 5.33
C LEU A 106 -7.25 10.47 4.18
N ALA A 107 -7.36 11.36 3.20
CA ALA A 107 -6.38 11.48 2.14
C ALA A 107 -4.99 11.91 2.67
N GLU A 108 -4.94 12.80 3.67
CA GLU A 108 -3.69 13.18 4.35
C GLU A 108 -3.08 11.99 5.09
N LEU A 109 -3.92 11.24 5.82
CA LEU A 109 -3.48 10.03 6.51
C LEU A 109 -2.86 9.03 5.53
N GLU A 110 -3.52 8.77 4.40
CA GLU A 110 -3.00 7.87 3.35
C GLU A 110 -1.66 8.35 2.78
N MET A 111 -1.53 9.64 2.46
CA MET A 111 -0.26 10.18 1.97
C MET A 111 0.90 9.98 2.97
N ARG A 112 0.65 10.15 4.27
CA ARG A 112 1.63 9.92 5.33
C ARG A 112 2.00 8.45 5.47
N VAL A 113 1.00 7.56 5.43
CA VAL A 113 1.19 6.10 5.43
C VAL A 113 2.09 5.68 4.28
N ARG A 114 1.79 6.11 3.04
CA ARG A 114 2.63 5.80 1.87
C ARG A 114 4.05 6.37 2.00
N ALA A 115 4.19 7.59 2.54
CA ALA A 115 5.51 8.19 2.78
C ALA A 115 6.35 7.39 3.79
N LEU A 116 5.73 6.87 4.85
CA LEU A 116 6.40 6.04 5.85
C LEU A 116 6.81 4.68 5.28
N LEU A 117 5.92 4.02 4.55
CA LEU A 117 6.19 2.74 3.90
C LEU A 117 7.36 2.86 2.90
N ARG A 118 7.43 3.95 2.13
CA ARG A 118 8.58 4.23 1.26
C ARG A 118 9.89 4.38 2.04
N ARG A 119 9.90 5.17 3.12
CA ARG A 119 11.11 5.37 3.96
C ARG A 119 11.61 4.07 4.57
N ALA A 120 10.70 3.17 4.92
CA ALA A 120 11.01 1.87 5.48
C ALA A 120 11.37 0.81 4.41
N ASN A 121 11.42 1.17 3.11
CA ASN A 121 11.57 0.26 1.96
C ASN A 121 10.56 -0.88 1.93
N ILE A 122 9.40 -0.71 2.56
CA ILE A 122 8.30 -1.69 2.61
C ILE A 122 7.41 -1.52 1.37
N GLU A 123 7.10 -0.27 1.04
CA GLU A 123 6.57 0.12 -0.25
C GLU A 123 7.78 0.65 -1.05
N ALA A 124 8.32 -0.15 -1.93
CA ALA A 124 9.36 0.33 -2.84
C ALA A 124 8.78 1.56 -3.57
N ALA A 125 9.37 2.73 -3.37
CA ALA A 125 8.89 4.04 -3.84
C ALA A 125 8.53 3.98 -5.32
N GLY A 126 7.25 3.79 -5.66
CA GLY A 126 6.82 3.63 -7.04
C GLY A 126 7.49 2.48 -7.82
N LYS A 127 8.38 1.71 -7.18
CA LYS A 127 9.13 0.62 -7.84
C LYS A 127 8.53 -0.74 -7.52
N ILE A 128 8.40 -1.57 -8.55
CA ILE A 128 8.07 -2.99 -8.44
C ILE A 128 9.26 -3.77 -9.00
N CYS A 129 9.89 -4.60 -8.17
CA CYS A 129 10.95 -5.49 -8.58
C CYS A 129 10.47 -6.94 -8.48
N ILE A 130 10.39 -7.65 -9.61
CA ILE A 130 9.91 -9.04 -9.68
C ILE A 130 10.80 -9.81 -10.66
N GLY A 131 11.56 -10.79 -10.15
CA GLY A 131 12.56 -11.47 -10.94
C GLY A 131 13.58 -10.46 -11.48
N ASN A 132 13.77 -10.44 -12.77
CA ASN A 132 14.64 -9.51 -13.47
C ASN A 132 13.93 -8.21 -13.97
N LEU A 133 12.63 -8.05 -13.71
CA LEU A 133 11.87 -6.84 -14.06
C LEU A 133 11.94 -5.82 -12.93
N GLU A 134 12.24 -4.56 -13.27
CA GLU A 134 12.05 -3.38 -12.43
C GLU A 134 11.10 -2.40 -13.14
N LEU A 135 10.04 -1.97 -12.45
CA LEU A 135 9.14 -0.89 -12.85
C LEU A 135 9.33 0.29 -11.90
N ASP A 136 9.47 1.50 -12.41
CA ASP A 136 9.56 2.75 -11.64
C ASP A 136 8.38 3.64 -12.03
N ALA A 137 7.42 3.81 -11.10
CA ALA A 137 6.21 4.59 -11.36
C ALA A 137 6.45 6.09 -11.33
N ASP A 138 7.48 6.57 -10.63
CA ASP A 138 7.81 8.00 -10.58
C ASP A 138 8.46 8.44 -11.91
N ALA A 139 9.29 7.56 -12.48
CA ALA A 139 9.93 7.79 -13.78
C ALA A 139 9.08 7.27 -14.96
N VAL A 140 8.04 6.47 -14.71
CA VAL A 140 7.23 5.75 -15.73
C VAL A 140 8.12 4.91 -16.66
N THR A 141 9.11 4.21 -16.08
CA THR A 141 10.08 3.39 -16.82
C THR A 141 10.01 1.92 -16.40
N ALA A 142 10.40 1.05 -17.31
CA ALA A 142 10.53 -0.39 -17.09
C ALA A 142 11.92 -0.85 -17.54
N SER A 143 12.58 -1.73 -16.77
CA SER A 143 13.81 -2.37 -17.16
C SER A 143 13.79 -3.88 -16.90
N VAL A 144 14.47 -4.63 -17.72
CA VAL A 144 14.68 -6.08 -17.59
C VAL A 144 16.18 -6.33 -17.61
N ASP A 145 16.72 -6.97 -16.58
CA ASP A 145 18.17 -7.14 -16.38
C ASP A 145 18.95 -5.80 -16.45
N GLY A 146 18.32 -4.68 -16.00
CA GLY A 146 18.89 -3.34 -16.04
C GLY A 146 18.83 -2.67 -17.42
N ALA A 147 18.35 -3.34 -18.47
CA ALA A 147 18.12 -2.74 -19.77
C ALA A 147 16.70 -2.17 -19.88
N GLU A 148 16.56 -0.91 -20.31
CA GLU A 148 15.27 -0.26 -20.44
C GLU A 148 14.39 -0.94 -21.49
N VAL A 149 13.11 -1.18 -21.15
CA VAL A 149 12.07 -1.69 -22.03
C VAL A 149 11.14 -0.56 -22.41
N GLY A 150 11.05 -0.22 -23.69
CA GLY A 150 10.20 0.86 -24.20
C GLY A 150 8.72 0.51 -24.07
N LEU A 151 8.12 0.78 -22.90
CA LEU A 151 6.68 0.74 -22.68
C LEU A 151 6.08 2.11 -22.96
N THR A 152 4.90 2.13 -23.59
CA THR A 152 4.07 3.36 -23.60
C THR A 152 3.51 3.60 -22.20
N ALA A 153 3.10 4.83 -21.87
CA ALA A 153 2.51 5.15 -20.57
C ALA A 153 1.37 4.19 -20.20
N ARG A 154 0.48 3.89 -21.15
CA ARG A 154 -0.64 2.97 -20.94
C ARG A 154 -0.22 1.51 -20.76
N GLU A 155 0.78 1.04 -21.46
CA GLU A 155 1.36 -0.30 -21.22
C GLU A 155 1.97 -0.37 -19.83
N PHE A 156 2.69 0.69 -19.42
CA PHE A 156 3.25 0.79 -18.08
C PHE A 156 2.17 0.76 -17.00
N GLU A 157 1.13 1.58 -17.11
CA GLU A 157 0.01 1.66 -16.16
C GLU A 157 -0.68 0.30 -15.98
N ILE A 158 -0.95 -0.41 -17.08
CA ILE A 158 -1.59 -1.73 -17.04
C ILE A 158 -0.71 -2.75 -16.33
N ILE A 159 0.56 -2.87 -16.71
CA ILE A 159 1.45 -3.87 -16.07
C ILE A 159 1.73 -3.52 -14.61
N TYR A 160 1.93 -2.24 -14.30
CA TYR A 160 2.10 -1.77 -12.95
C TYR A 160 0.89 -2.12 -12.07
N LYS A 161 -0.34 -1.88 -12.58
CA LYS A 161 -1.58 -2.28 -11.90
C LYS A 161 -1.67 -3.77 -11.64
N LEU A 162 -1.41 -4.58 -12.65
CA LEU A 162 -1.50 -6.05 -12.53
C LEU A 162 -0.49 -6.59 -11.51
N LEU A 163 0.73 -6.04 -11.49
CA LEU A 163 1.82 -6.47 -10.61
C LEU A 163 1.73 -5.86 -9.20
N SER A 164 1.05 -4.72 -9.04
CA SER A 164 0.70 -4.19 -7.71
C SER A 164 -0.30 -5.08 -6.95
N TYR A 165 -1.04 -5.93 -7.67
CA TYR A 165 -2.05 -6.83 -7.09
C TYR A 165 -1.91 -8.25 -7.65
N PRO A 166 -0.85 -8.99 -7.33
CA PRO A 166 -0.64 -10.33 -7.84
C PRO A 166 -1.82 -11.26 -7.50
N ASN A 167 -2.15 -12.14 -8.45
CA ASN A 167 -3.27 -13.10 -8.39
C ASN A 167 -4.68 -12.48 -8.41
N LYS A 168 -4.83 -11.16 -8.28
CA LYS A 168 -6.13 -10.48 -8.44
C LYS A 168 -6.51 -10.40 -9.91
N THR A 169 -7.73 -10.82 -10.23
CA THR A 169 -8.28 -10.68 -11.58
C THR A 169 -8.91 -9.30 -11.74
N PHE A 170 -8.48 -8.57 -12.76
CA PHE A 170 -9.11 -7.33 -13.21
C PHE A 170 -9.93 -7.62 -14.47
N THR A 171 -11.19 -7.19 -14.47
CA THR A 171 -12.04 -7.36 -15.65
C THR A 171 -11.59 -6.39 -16.76
N ARG A 172 -11.95 -6.71 -18.01
CA ARG A 172 -11.67 -5.78 -19.13
C ARG A 172 -12.34 -4.42 -18.92
N THR A 173 -13.55 -4.44 -18.37
CA THR A 173 -14.30 -3.21 -18.04
C THR A 173 -13.55 -2.39 -16.98
N GLN A 174 -13.09 -3.00 -15.89
CA GLN A 174 -12.32 -2.29 -14.86
C GLN A 174 -11.04 -1.67 -15.41
N LEU A 175 -10.28 -2.40 -16.24
CA LEU A 175 -9.07 -1.87 -16.86
C LEU A 175 -9.40 -0.75 -17.86
N MET A 176 -10.51 -0.87 -18.60
CA MET A 176 -10.96 0.15 -19.51
C MET A 176 -11.38 1.43 -18.79
N GLU A 177 -12.22 1.33 -17.75
CA GLU A 177 -12.68 2.46 -16.93
C GLU A 177 -11.55 3.20 -16.23
N GLU A 178 -10.49 2.46 -15.84
CA GLU A 178 -9.37 3.05 -15.11
C GLU A 178 -8.36 3.75 -16.02
N PHE A 179 -8.15 3.22 -17.24
CA PHE A 179 -7.05 3.68 -18.11
C PHE A 179 -7.49 4.33 -19.42
N TRP A 180 -8.78 4.39 -19.74
CA TRP A 180 -9.29 5.10 -20.92
C TRP A 180 -10.35 6.11 -20.50
N ASP A 181 -10.36 7.24 -21.19
CA ASP A 181 -11.38 8.28 -20.96
C ASP A 181 -12.78 7.75 -21.28
N ALA A 182 -13.77 8.18 -20.49
CA ALA A 182 -15.17 7.73 -20.63
C ALA A 182 -15.78 8.04 -22.01
N ASP A 183 -15.26 9.06 -22.69
CA ASP A 183 -15.73 9.51 -24.02
C ASP A 183 -14.97 8.84 -25.19
N SER A 184 -14.08 7.86 -24.92
CA SER A 184 -13.35 7.17 -25.98
C SER A 184 -14.24 6.11 -26.63
N ASP A 185 -14.42 6.18 -27.97
CA ASP A 185 -15.05 5.13 -28.80
C ASP A 185 -14.27 3.79 -28.81
N THR A 186 -13.39 3.60 -27.86
CA THR A 186 -12.45 2.47 -27.79
C THR A 186 -13.16 1.24 -27.21
N SER A 187 -13.17 0.14 -27.96
CA SER A 187 -13.82 -1.10 -27.50
C SER A 187 -12.97 -1.83 -26.44
N LEU A 188 -13.60 -2.69 -25.62
CA LEU A 188 -12.93 -3.57 -24.65
C LEU A 188 -11.80 -4.43 -25.25
N ARG A 189 -11.81 -4.64 -26.59
CA ARG A 189 -10.73 -5.33 -27.31
C ARG A 189 -9.39 -4.59 -27.26
N ALA A 190 -9.40 -3.28 -27.01
CA ALA A 190 -8.15 -2.53 -26.83
C ALA A 190 -7.33 -3.09 -25.68
N VAL A 191 -7.96 -3.47 -24.57
CA VAL A 191 -7.26 -4.11 -23.42
C VAL A 191 -6.54 -5.37 -23.85
N ASP A 192 -7.17 -6.20 -24.71
CA ASP A 192 -6.57 -7.44 -25.22
C ASP A 192 -5.31 -7.16 -26.06
N VAL A 193 -5.35 -6.10 -26.87
CA VAL A 193 -4.20 -5.66 -27.69
C VAL A 193 -3.05 -5.21 -26.82
N TYR A 194 -3.32 -4.40 -25.78
CA TYR A 194 -2.29 -3.93 -24.83
C TYR A 194 -1.67 -5.09 -24.05
N VAL A 195 -2.49 -6.03 -23.58
CA VAL A 195 -1.98 -7.23 -22.87
C VAL A 195 -1.13 -8.11 -23.78
N THR A 196 -1.49 -8.24 -25.07
CA THR A 196 -0.67 -8.97 -26.05
C THR A 196 0.70 -8.29 -26.23
N LYS A 197 0.72 -6.97 -26.46
CA LYS A 197 1.97 -6.20 -26.56
C LYS A 197 2.84 -6.31 -25.31
N LEU A 198 2.23 -6.27 -24.13
CA LEU A 198 2.94 -6.44 -22.85
C LEU A 198 3.60 -7.84 -22.74
N ARG A 199 2.89 -8.88 -23.12
CA ARG A 199 3.45 -10.24 -23.15
C ARG A 199 4.65 -10.36 -24.08
N ASP A 200 4.57 -9.72 -25.26
CA ASP A 200 5.66 -9.73 -26.22
C ASP A 200 6.88 -8.95 -25.70
N LYS A 201 6.66 -7.71 -25.20
CA LYS A 201 7.72 -6.85 -24.69
C LYS A 201 8.40 -7.38 -23.43
N LEU A 202 7.65 -8.08 -22.57
CA LEU A 202 8.11 -8.62 -21.29
C LEU A 202 8.34 -10.14 -21.35
N SER A 203 8.48 -10.69 -22.53
CA SER A 203 8.70 -12.15 -22.73
C SER A 203 9.99 -12.67 -22.11
N GLY A 204 11.00 -11.81 -21.89
CA GLY A 204 12.24 -12.12 -21.19
C GLY A 204 12.16 -12.07 -19.66
N CYS A 205 10.99 -11.75 -19.08
CA CYS A 205 10.83 -11.70 -17.64
C CYS A 205 10.54 -13.09 -17.06
N ASP A 206 11.23 -13.45 -15.97
CA ASP A 206 11.14 -14.76 -15.33
C ASP A 206 10.32 -14.81 -14.04
N GLY A 207 10.07 -13.65 -13.41
CA GLY A 207 9.44 -13.56 -12.09
C GLY A 207 7.92 -13.59 -12.10
N PHE A 208 7.25 -13.50 -13.26
CA PHE A 208 5.79 -13.47 -13.36
C PHE A 208 5.26 -13.89 -14.74
N SER A 209 3.94 -14.05 -14.79
CA SER A 209 3.23 -14.23 -16.06
C SER A 209 1.84 -13.54 -16.03
N ILE A 210 1.43 -12.94 -17.17
CA ILE A 210 0.08 -12.39 -17.32
C ILE A 210 -0.85 -13.51 -17.79
N LYS A 211 -1.78 -13.93 -16.92
CA LYS A 211 -2.75 -14.99 -17.23
C LYS A 211 -4.08 -14.39 -17.67
N THR A 212 -4.67 -15.01 -18.70
CA THR A 212 -6.04 -14.70 -19.13
C THR A 212 -7.03 -15.49 -18.27
N VAL A 213 -8.00 -14.81 -17.67
CA VAL A 213 -9.16 -15.43 -17.04
C VAL A 213 -10.31 -15.37 -18.04
N ARG A 214 -10.65 -16.52 -18.63
CA ARG A 214 -11.64 -16.62 -19.72
C ARG A 214 -12.97 -15.97 -19.32
N GLY A 215 -13.52 -15.15 -20.20
CA GLY A 215 -14.79 -14.45 -19.99
C GLY A 215 -14.73 -13.26 -19.03
N LEU A 216 -13.61 -13.04 -18.30
CA LEU A 216 -13.47 -11.97 -17.32
C LEU A 216 -12.41 -10.95 -17.72
N GLY A 217 -11.13 -11.31 -17.70
CA GLY A 217 -10.06 -10.36 -17.90
C GLY A 217 -8.68 -10.95 -17.67
N TYR A 218 -7.84 -10.26 -16.91
CA TYR A 218 -6.43 -10.59 -16.76
C TYR A 218 -5.97 -10.51 -15.30
N LYS A 219 -4.92 -11.26 -14.98
CA LYS A 219 -4.19 -11.19 -13.71
C LYS A 219 -2.71 -11.45 -13.91
N ALA A 220 -1.85 -10.87 -13.08
CA ALA A 220 -0.47 -11.28 -12.94
C ALA A 220 -0.37 -12.41 -11.92
N VAL A 221 0.47 -13.40 -12.22
CA VAL A 221 0.79 -14.52 -11.33
C VAL A 221 2.29 -14.53 -11.17
N LEU A 222 2.79 -14.47 -9.93
CA LEU A 222 4.21 -14.57 -9.63
C LEU A 222 4.66 -16.02 -9.79
N SER A 223 5.89 -16.19 -10.27
CA SER A 223 6.53 -17.50 -10.51
C SER A 223 7.12 -18.06 -9.23
#